data_655d56d6b39a280b197d40c697dc6da5
#
_entry.id   655d56d6b39a280b197d40c697dc6da5
#
_cell.length_a   1.000
_cell.length_b   1.000
_cell.length_c   1.000
_cell.angle_alpha   90.00
_cell.angle_beta   90.00
_cell.angle_gamma   90.00
#
_symmetry.space_group_name_H-M   'P 1'
#
loop_
_entity.id
_entity.type
_entity.pdbx_description
1 polymer ?
#
loop_
_entity_poly.entity_id
_entity_poly.type
_entity_poly.pdbx_seq_one_letter_code
_entity_poly.pdbx_strand_id
1 'polypeptide(L)'
;FGADQTDTLALLYLDAHKYGYILGLAFFGASTMVIGYLALRSKQMPRPLGVLLGLAGAGYLIDTFSFFLIPGYDGSASPIVLAPALIAEVSFAVWLLTKGRRLDNLQPHAATNSASRAGEDQMIGASA
;
A
#
# COMPACT_ATOMS: atom_id res chain seq x y z
N PHE A 1 -11.34 -36.38 18.61
CA PHE A 1 -12.06 -35.78 17.48
C PHE A 1 -12.23 -36.85 16.40
N GLY A 2 -13.47 -37.14 16.01
CA GLY A 2 -13.74 -38.01 14.87
C GLY A 2 -13.39 -37.31 13.52
N ALA A 3 -13.19 -38.10 12.45
CA ALA A 3 -12.89 -37.56 11.12
C ALA A 3 -13.91 -36.49 10.68
N ASP A 4 -15.20 -36.74 10.90
CA ASP A 4 -16.28 -35.81 10.55
C ASP A 4 -16.21 -34.46 11.28
N GLN A 5 -15.74 -34.46 12.53
CA GLN A 5 -15.57 -33.22 13.30
C GLN A 5 -14.36 -32.42 12.81
N THR A 6 -13.30 -33.10 12.41
CA THR A 6 -12.09 -32.48 11.85
C THR A 6 -12.41 -31.84 10.50
N ASP A 7 -13.20 -32.51 9.65
CA ASP A 7 -13.61 -32.00 8.35
C ASP A 7 -14.54 -30.79 8.52
N THR A 8 -15.47 -30.82 9.47
CA THR A 8 -16.35 -29.69 9.77
C THR A 8 -15.58 -28.48 10.27
N LEU A 9 -14.59 -28.68 11.14
CA LEU A 9 -13.72 -27.60 11.62
C LEU A 9 -12.85 -27.02 10.50
N ALA A 10 -12.32 -27.87 9.61
CA ALA A 10 -11.55 -27.42 8.46
C ALA A 10 -12.38 -26.56 7.51
N LEU A 11 -13.63 -26.97 7.22
CA LEU A 11 -14.53 -26.18 6.39
C LEU A 11 -14.89 -24.83 7.04
N LEU A 12 -15.14 -24.83 8.37
CA LEU A 12 -15.41 -23.60 9.10
C LEU A 12 -14.23 -22.63 9.05
N TYR A 13 -13.00 -23.16 9.18
CA TYR A 13 -11.77 -22.38 9.10
C TYR A 13 -11.56 -21.79 7.69
N LEU A 14 -11.84 -22.57 6.65
CA LEU A 14 -11.75 -22.12 5.26
C LEU A 14 -12.77 -21.01 4.96
N ASP A 15 -14.00 -21.17 5.44
CA ASP A 15 -15.04 -20.13 5.29
C ASP A 15 -14.67 -18.86 6.06
N ALA A 16 -14.21 -18.98 7.30
CA ALA A 16 -13.75 -17.83 8.09
C ALA A 16 -12.59 -17.11 7.40
N HIS A 17 -11.64 -17.87 6.85
CA HIS A 17 -10.52 -17.32 6.08
C HIS A 17 -11.01 -16.57 4.84
N LYS A 18 -11.93 -17.15 4.07
CA LYS A 18 -12.53 -16.54 2.88
C LYS A 18 -13.20 -15.20 3.18
N TYR A 19 -14.08 -15.17 4.17
CA TYR A 19 -14.78 -13.94 4.55
C TYR A 19 -13.82 -12.89 5.15
N GLY A 20 -12.85 -13.31 5.96
CA GLY A 20 -11.83 -12.43 6.50
C GLY A 20 -10.96 -11.82 5.42
N TYR A 21 -10.58 -12.60 4.41
CA TYR A 21 -9.82 -12.13 3.25
C TYR A 21 -10.60 -11.07 2.46
N ILE A 22 -11.86 -11.32 2.15
CA ILE A 22 -12.72 -10.40 1.39
C ILE A 22 -12.93 -9.10 2.15
N LEU A 23 -13.16 -9.17 3.47
CA LEU A 23 -13.27 -7.98 4.31
C LEU A 23 -11.98 -7.19 4.35
N GLY A 24 -10.84 -7.89 4.47
CA GLY A 24 -9.51 -7.30 4.38
C GLY A 24 -9.28 -6.57 3.04
N LEU A 25 -9.76 -7.16 1.94
CA LEU A 25 -9.68 -6.57 0.61
C LEU A 25 -10.47 -5.26 0.49
N ALA A 26 -11.61 -5.13 1.20
CA ALA A 26 -12.37 -3.88 1.26
C ALA A 26 -11.56 -2.75 1.91
N PHE A 27 -10.96 -3.02 3.07
CA PHE A 27 -10.10 -2.04 3.76
C PHE A 27 -8.86 -1.70 2.95
N PHE A 28 -8.26 -2.70 2.32
CA PHE A 28 -7.11 -2.52 1.46
C PHE A 28 -7.45 -1.68 0.23
N GLY A 29 -8.57 -1.94 -0.42
CA GLY A 29 -9.08 -1.16 -1.54
C GLY A 29 -9.34 0.30 -1.17
N ALA A 30 -9.96 0.54 -0.02
CA ALA A 30 -10.19 1.89 0.49
C ALA A 30 -8.86 2.62 0.76
N SER A 31 -7.90 1.96 1.40
CA SER A 31 -6.57 2.52 1.66
C SER A 31 -5.83 2.85 0.37
N THR A 32 -5.85 1.95 -0.61
CA THR A 32 -5.20 2.13 -1.92
C THR A 32 -5.83 3.29 -2.68
N MET A 33 -7.14 3.47 -2.58
CA MET A 33 -7.86 4.59 -3.18
C MET A 33 -7.44 5.94 -2.57
N VAL A 34 -7.31 6.00 -1.24
CA VAL A 34 -6.81 7.19 -0.54
C VAL A 34 -5.37 7.50 -0.93
N ILE A 35 -4.50 6.50 -0.99
CA ILE A 35 -3.12 6.66 -1.45
C ILE A 35 -3.07 7.15 -2.89
N GLY A 36 -3.89 6.60 -3.78
CA GLY A 36 -4.02 7.05 -5.16
C GLY A 36 -4.44 8.53 -5.26
N TYR A 37 -5.42 8.93 -4.46
CA TYR A 37 -5.86 10.32 -4.38
C TYR A 37 -4.75 11.26 -3.88
N LEU A 38 -4.05 10.88 -2.81
CA LEU A 38 -2.93 11.65 -2.28
C LEU A 38 -1.77 11.74 -3.29
N ALA A 39 -1.50 10.66 -4.01
CA ALA A 39 -0.52 10.60 -5.07
C ALA A 39 -0.83 11.60 -6.21
N LEU A 40 -2.11 11.70 -6.59
CA LEU A 40 -2.56 12.67 -7.61
C LEU A 40 -2.40 14.11 -7.16
N ARG A 41 -2.57 14.39 -5.85
CA ARG A 41 -2.36 15.73 -5.28
C ARG A 41 -0.90 16.06 -5.03
N SER A 42 -0.05 15.06 -4.89
CA SER A 42 1.37 15.25 -4.68
C SER A 42 2.09 15.65 -5.97
N LYS A 43 2.84 16.75 -5.93
CA LYS A 43 3.70 17.16 -7.04
C LYS A 43 4.92 16.26 -7.21
N GLN A 44 5.21 15.41 -6.26
CA GLN A 44 6.40 14.55 -6.24
C GLN A 44 6.18 13.20 -6.91
N MET A 45 4.91 12.79 -7.07
CA MET A 45 4.53 11.52 -7.68
C MET A 45 4.10 11.68 -9.14
N PRO A 46 4.46 10.73 -10.02
CA PRO A 46 3.95 10.72 -11.39
C PRO A 46 2.44 10.48 -11.37
N ARG A 47 1.70 11.37 -12.03
CA ARG A 47 0.23 11.30 -12.12
C ARG A 47 -0.31 9.94 -12.60
N PRO A 48 0.30 9.26 -13.59
CA PRO A 48 -0.15 7.95 -14.03
C PRO A 48 -0.21 6.91 -12.91
N LEU A 49 0.74 6.96 -11.98
CA LEU A 49 0.80 6.04 -10.85
C LEU A 49 -0.35 6.26 -9.86
N GLY A 50 -0.69 7.52 -9.58
CA GLY A 50 -1.83 7.87 -8.75
C GLY A 50 -3.17 7.42 -9.36
N VAL A 51 -3.35 7.59 -10.68
CA VAL A 51 -4.53 7.09 -11.40
C VAL A 51 -4.61 5.58 -11.32
N LEU A 52 -3.50 4.88 -11.55
CA LEU A 52 -3.43 3.43 -11.53
C LEU A 52 -3.80 2.86 -10.15
N LEU A 53 -3.28 3.46 -9.08
CA LEU A 53 -3.62 3.11 -7.70
C LEU A 53 -5.10 3.39 -7.38
N GLY A 54 -5.63 4.52 -7.83
CA GLY A 54 -7.04 4.84 -7.66
C GLY A 54 -7.96 3.83 -8.34
N LEU A 55 -7.64 3.44 -9.57
CA LEU A 55 -8.37 2.41 -10.31
C LEU A 55 -8.26 1.03 -9.65
N ALA A 56 -7.07 0.67 -9.16
CA ALA A 56 -6.86 -0.57 -8.41
C ALA A 56 -7.73 -0.62 -7.14
N GLY A 57 -7.72 0.45 -6.35
CA GLY A 57 -8.55 0.56 -5.15
C GLY A 57 -10.04 0.47 -5.45
N ALA A 58 -10.52 1.16 -6.49
CA ALA A 58 -11.90 1.07 -6.94
C ALA A 58 -12.27 -0.35 -7.39
N GLY A 59 -11.37 -1.03 -8.12
CA GLY A 59 -11.55 -2.41 -8.53
C GLY A 59 -11.71 -3.37 -7.35
N TYR A 60 -10.87 -3.26 -6.32
CA TYR A 60 -10.99 -4.04 -5.09
C TYR A 60 -12.32 -3.84 -4.37
N LEU A 61 -12.79 -2.59 -4.29
CA LEU A 61 -14.08 -2.29 -3.68
C LEU A 61 -15.24 -2.88 -4.49
N ILE A 62 -15.23 -2.71 -5.81
CA ILE A 62 -16.27 -3.27 -6.70
C ILE A 62 -16.31 -4.78 -6.58
N ASP A 63 -15.18 -5.46 -6.61
CA ASP A 63 -15.10 -6.92 -6.48
C ASP A 63 -15.64 -7.38 -5.11
N THR A 64 -15.22 -6.73 -4.05
CA THR A 64 -15.69 -7.02 -2.68
C THR A 64 -17.20 -6.80 -2.54
N PHE A 65 -17.73 -5.68 -3.01
CA PHE A 65 -19.17 -5.41 -2.96
C PHE A 65 -19.96 -6.36 -3.85
N SER A 66 -19.43 -6.74 -5.01
CA SER A 66 -20.06 -7.74 -5.88
C SER A 66 -20.18 -9.08 -5.18
N PHE A 67 -19.18 -9.48 -4.41
CA PHE A 67 -19.23 -10.72 -3.64
C PHE A 67 -20.36 -10.74 -2.59
N PHE A 68 -20.61 -9.61 -1.93
CA PHE A 68 -21.66 -9.52 -0.90
C PHE A 68 -23.07 -9.26 -1.47
N LEU A 69 -23.17 -8.54 -2.58
CA LEU A 69 -24.45 -8.08 -3.13
C LEU A 69 -25.02 -8.99 -4.21
N ILE A 70 -24.19 -9.74 -4.92
CA ILE A 70 -24.62 -10.60 -6.02
C ILE A 70 -24.68 -12.04 -5.54
N PRO A 71 -25.87 -12.64 -5.39
CA PRO A 71 -26.02 -14.06 -5.05
C PRO A 71 -25.37 -14.94 -6.14
N GLY A 72 -24.50 -15.85 -5.71
CA GLY A 72 -23.82 -16.77 -6.63
C GLY A 72 -22.56 -16.20 -7.31
N TYR A 73 -22.14 -14.99 -6.95
CA TYR A 73 -20.84 -14.48 -7.39
C TYR A 73 -19.71 -15.27 -6.73
N ASP A 74 -18.89 -15.92 -7.53
CA ASP A 74 -17.82 -16.83 -7.08
C ASP A 74 -16.42 -16.21 -7.10
N GLY A 75 -16.33 -14.91 -7.46
CA GLY A 75 -15.04 -14.23 -7.61
C GLY A 75 -14.32 -14.58 -8.92
N SER A 76 -15.00 -15.15 -9.90
CA SER A 76 -14.40 -15.51 -11.20
C SER A 76 -13.83 -14.31 -11.96
N ALA A 77 -14.34 -13.10 -11.69
CA ALA A 77 -13.82 -11.86 -12.26
C ALA A 77 -12.61 -11.28 -11.50
N SER A 78 -12.35 -11.77 -10.28
CA SER A 78 -11.23 -11.28 -9.44
C SER A 78 -9.87 -11.27 -10.13
N PRO A 79 -9.47 -12.25 -10.96
CA PRO A 79 -8.20 -12.20 -11.67
C PRO A 79 -8.07 -11.02 -12.63
N ILE A 80 -9.18 -10.58 -13.24
CA ILE A 80 -9.21 -9.43 -14.16
C ILE A 80 -8.95 -8.13 -13.39
N VAL A 81 -9.44 -8.05 -12.16
CA VAL A 81 -9.23 -6.89 -11.27
C VAL A 81 -7.86 -6.94 -10.60
N LEU A 82 -7.45 -8.12 -10.14
CA LEU A 82 -6.20 -8.32 -9.39
C LEU A 82 -4.95 -8.11 -10.24
N ALA A 83 -4.95 -8.52 -11.52
CA ALA A 83 -3.78 -8.39 -12.38
C ALA A 83 -3.34 -6.92 -12.58
N PRO A 84 -4.20 -5.98 -13.00
CA PRO A 84 -3.81 -4.58 -13.11
C PRO A 84 -3.51 -3.93 -11.75
N ALA A 85 -4.20 -4.37 -10.69
CA ALA A 85 -3.95 -3.90 -9.35
C ALA A 85 -2.54 -4.29 -8.85
N LEU A 86 -2.14 -5.54 -9.08
CA LEU A 86 -0.79 -6.01 -8.75
C LEU A 86 0.29 -5.21 -9.49
N ILE A 87 0.07 -4.90 -10.76
CA ILE A 87 0.99 -4.07 -11.56
C ILE A 87 1.10 -2.66 -10.94
N ALA A 88 -0.02 -2.08 -10.52
CA ALA A 88 -0.06 -0.78 -9.86
C ALA A 88 0.74 -0.77 -8.55
N GLU A 89 0.54 -1.78 -7.73
CA GLU A 89 1.18 -1.92 -6.42
C GLU A 89 2.69 -2.16 -6.54
N VAL A 90 3.11 -3.06 -7.44
CA VAL A 90 4.52 -3.30 -7.70
C VAL A 90 5.20 -2.05 -8.25
N SER A 91 4.56 -1.35 -9.17
CA SER A 91 5.06 -0.08 -9.72
C SER A 91 5.21 0.98 -8.62
N PHE A 92 4.25 1.05 -7.71
CA PHE A 92 4.29 1.96 -6.55
C PHE A 92 5.41 1.60 -5.58
N ALA A 93 5.57 0.31 -5.26
CA ALA A 93 6.65 -0.17 -4.41
C ALA A 93 8.04 0.11 -5.00
N VAL A 94 8.23 -0.14 -6.29
CA VAL A 94 9.50 0.18 -6.99
C VAL A 94 9.75 1.69 -6.97
N TRP A 95 8.73 2.50 -7.20
CA TRP A 95 8.87 3.95 -7.14
C TRP A 95 9.27 4.43 -5.74
N LEU A 96 8.66 3.91 -4.68
CA LEU A 96 9.02 4.23 -3.29
C LEU A 96 10.47 3.84 -2.97
N LEU A 97 10.89 2.65 -3.39
CA LEU A 97 12.25 2.18 -3.17
C LEU A 97 13.30 3.05 -3.87
N THR A 98 13.02 3.47 -5.10
CA THR A 98 13.93 4.34 -5.85
C THR A 98 13.99 5.75 -5.28
N LYS A 99 12.85 6.28 -4.80
CA LYS A 99 12.79 7.61 -4.20
C LYS A 99 13.35 7.62 -2.77
N GLY A 100 13.10 6.58 -1.98
CA GLY A 100 13.65 6.42 -0.64
C GLY A 100 15.18 6.43 -0.64
N ARG A 101 15.80 5.72 -1.58
CA ARG A 101 17.25 5.74 -1.75
C ARG A 101 17.83 7.12 -2.04
N ARG A 102 17.08 7.97 -2.74
CA ARG A 102 17.53 9.36 -3.02
C ARG A 102 17.53 10.22 -1.76
N LEU A 103 16.59 10.01 -0.85
CA LEU A 103 16.51 10.75 0.39
C LEU A 103 17.61 10.35 1.37
N ASP A 104 17.99 9.08 1.42
CA ASP A 104 19.10 8.58 2.21
C ASP A 104 20.44 9.20 1.79
N ASN A 105 20.63 9.44 0.50
CA ASN A 105 21.85 10.07 -0.02
C ASN A 105 21.94 11.57 0.30
N LEU A 106 20.83 12.23 0.65
CA LEU A 106 20.80 13.65 1.01
C LEU A 106 20.99 13.89 2.52
N GLN A 107 20.68 12.93 3.37
CA GLN A 107 20.82 13.04 4.81
C GLN A 107 22.28 13.17 5.32
N PRO A 108 23.28 12.45 4.78
CA PRO A 108 24.65 12.61 5.22
C PRO A 108 25.18 14.05 5.07
N HIS A 109 24.82 14.71 3.98
CA HIS A 109 25.25 16.08 3.73
C HIS A 109 24.57 17.11 4.67
N ALA A 110 23.33 16.90 5.05
CA ALA A 110 22.63 17.77 5.99
C ALA A 110 23.22 17.67 7.41
N ALA A 111 23.53 16.45 7.87
CA ALA A 111 24.14 16.20 9.18
C ALA A 111 25.56 16.79 9.25
N THR A 112 26.37 16.65 8.19
CA THR A 112 27.73 17.21 8.10
C THR A 112 27.71 18.73 8.11
N ASN A 113 26.80 19.35 7.38
CA ASN A 113 26.65 20.81 7.36
C ASN A 113 26.20 21.39 8.70
N SER A 114 25.31 20.69 9.42
CA SER A 114 24.86 21.10 10.75
C SER A 114 25.99 21.03 11.77
N ALA A 115 26.79 19.99 11.75
CA ALA A 115 27.95 19.81 12.61
C ALA A 115 29.04 20.88 12.32
N SER A 116 29.28 21.19 11.05
CA SER A 116 30.23 22.24 10.65
C SER A 116 29.82 23.62 11.14
N ARG A 117 28.54 23.98 10.98
CA ARG A 117 28.00 25.25 11.48
C ARG A 117 28.07 25.37 13.00
N ALA A 118 27.75 24.31 13.73
CA ALA A 118 27.83 24.30 15.19
C ALA A 118 29.26 24.47 15.67
N GLY A 119 30.25 23.92 15.00
CA GLY A 119 31.67 24.11 15.29
C GLY A 119 32.15 25.53 15.02
N GLU A 120 31.68 26.14 13.95
CA GLU A 120 32.01 27.51 13.55
C GLU A 120 31.44 28.54 14.52
N ASP A 121 30.19 28.36 14.95
CA ASP A 121 29.53 29.21 15.96
C ASP A 121 30.24 29.12 17.33
N GLN A 122 30.74 27.95 17.72
CA GLN A 122 31.52 27.76 18.94
C GLN A 122 32.87 28.48 18.88
N MET A 123 33.53 28.46 17.76
CA MET A 123 34.81 29.15 17.57
C MET A 123 34.66 30.67 17.62
N ILE A 124 33.59 31.20 17.00
CA ILE A 124 33.29 32.65 17.00
C ILE A 124 32.91 33.12 18.42
N GLY A 125 32.12 32.31 19.14
CA GLY A 125 31.75 32.61 20.52
C GLY A 125 32.92 32.58 21.52
N ALA A 126 33.92 31.75 21.28
CA ALA A 126 35.12 31.64 22.12
C ALA A 126 36.14 32.76 21.90
N SER A 127 36.07 33.46 20.76
CA SER A 127 36.98 34.55 20.40
C SER A 127 36.45 35.94 20.78
N ALA A 128 35.27 36.01 21.32
CA ALA A 128 34.63 37.22 21.83
C ALA A 128 34.75 37.29 23.33
#